data_70ecaac08c925a1ba6d72fca35c543e5
#
_entry.id   70ecaac08c925a1ba6d72fca35c543e5
#
_cell.length_a   1.000
_cell.length_b   1.000
_cell.length_c   1.000
_cell.angle_alpha   90.00
_cell.angle_beta   90.00
_cell.angle_gamma   90.00
#
_symmetry.space_group_name_H-M   'P 1'
#
loop_
_entity.id
_entity.type
_entity.pdbx_description
1 polymer ?
#
loop_
_entity_poly.entity_id
_entity_poly.type
_entity_poly.pdbx_seq_one_letter_code
_entity_poly.pdbx_strand_id
1 'polypeptide(L)'
;MASRGGLAEILRRFGPAYLATHTLSFGAAKAWRAILACRTAALGGHLECCEQCGVTRHVYHSCRNRHCPQCQTRAKEAWLSARRREVLPVPYFHLVFTLPHALNGLIARHPRTLYELLFAAVASTLSEFAANPRWLGGTGAFTLVLHTWKQDLGRHVHLHALVAGGALTAAGDWVDSKRGFLFPEWALSTVFRGKFVAALEQARTHARLREDAALTHTAWRQLKHQLYIHDWVVYAKQPLGGAAQVLEYLGRYTHRVAISNERILGINDGTVALRVRVNAEGGKKRTLRLPGTEFIERFLQHVLPRGFKPACACRTQTGASVITACSAQRTGALVWRQPVAPSMHPSRSPR
;
A
#
# COMPACT_ATOMS: atom_id res chain seq x y z
N MET A 1 17.19 12.49 30.38
CA MET A 1 16.30 11.38 29.95
C MET A 1 15.81 11.62 28.53
N ALA A 2 16.00 10.67 27.64
CA ALA A 2 15.51 10.80 26.25
C ALA A 2 13.98 10.88 26.26
N SER A 3 13.41 11.98 25.77
CA SER A 3 11.98 12.09 25.54
C SER A 3 11.58 11.03 24.51
N ARG A 4 10.59 10.19 24.79
CA ARG A 4 9.95 9.33 23.81
C ARG A 4 9.08 10.19 22.88
N GLY A 5 9.75 11.05 22.11
CA GLY A 5 9.07 11.93 21.18
C GLY A 5 8.45 11.15 20.01
N GLY A 6 7.26 11.60 19.58
CA GLY A 6 6.63 11.08 18.36
C GLY A 6 7.04 11.88 17.12
N LEU A 7 6.50 11.47 15.96
CA LEU A 7 6.74 12.16 14.69
C LEU A 7 6.48 13.68 14.76
N ALA A 8 5.43 14.12 15.46
CA ALA A 8 5.12 15.55 15.60
C ALA A 8 6.23 16.32 16.33
N GLU A 9 6.89 15.71 17.31
CA GLU A 9 8.01 16.36 18.03
C GLU A 9 9.25 16.49 17.15
N ILE A 10 9.55 15.46 16.33
CA ILE A 10 10.64 15.52 15.37
C ILE A 10 10.38 16.69 14.38
N LEU A 11 9.16 16.81 13.88
CA LEU A 11 8.79 17.91 12.98
C LEU A 11 8.89 19.28 13.64
N ARG A 12 8.56 19.42 14.93
CA ARG A 12 8.74 20.68 15.66
C ARG A 12 10.21 21.03 15.88
N ARG A 13 11.01 20.03 16.31
CA ARG A 13 12.41 20.25 16.70
C ARG A 13 13.32 20.51 15.51
N PHE A 14 13.21 19.73 14.45
CA PHE A 14 14.09 19.79 13.28
C PHE A 14 13.47 20.49 12.06
N GLY A 15 12.18 20.79 12.14
CA GLY A 15 11.42 21.41 11.06
C GLY A 15 11.98 22.76 10.62
N PRO A 16 12.27 23.70 11.53
CA PRO A 16 12.83 24.99 11.13
C PRO A 16 14.11 24.86 10.30
N ALA A 17 15.06 24.02 10.73
CA ALA A 17 16.31 23.78 9.98
C ALA A 17 16.05 23.12 8.61
N TYR A 18 15.10 22.17 8.54
CA TYR A 18 14.74 21.55 7.27
C TYR A 18 14.09 22.53 6.30
N LEU A 19 13.15 23.35 6.77
CA LEU A 19 12.40 24.33 5.95
C LEU A 19 13.27 25.50 5.48
N ALA A 20 14.37 25.79 6.16
CA ALA A 20 15.32 26.80 5.72
C ALA A 20 15.99 26.48 4.38
N THR A 21 16.07 25.19 4.03
CA THR A 21 16.75 24.70 2.82
C THR A 21 15.84 23.95 1.85
N HIS A 22 14.60 23.63 2.25
CA HIS A 22 13.69 22.81 1.46
C HIS A 22 12.28 23.42 1.36
N THR A 23 11.72 23.37 0.17
CA THR A 23 10.32 23.74 -0.07
C THR A 23 9.43 22.51 -0.06
N LEU A 24 8.33 22.57 0.69
CA LEU A 24 7.38 21.47 0.75
C LEU A 24 6.43 21.48 -0.44
N SER A 25 6.19 20.31 -1.04
CA SER A 25 5.04 20.15 -1.93
C SER A 25 3.73 20.38 -1.17
N PHE A 26 2.66 20.72 -1.89
CA PHE A 26 1.33 20.94 -1.28
C PHE A 26 0.89 19.74 -0.41
N GLY A 27 1.13 18.51 -0.89
CA GLY A 27 0.79 17.29 -0.14
C GLY A 27 1.59 17.15 1.14
N ALA A 28 2.91 17.38 1.08
CA ALA A 28 3.81 17.36 2.22
C ALA A 28 3.44 18.46 3.25
N ALA A 29 3.19 19.69 2.80
CA ALA A 29 2.77 20.78 3.67
C ALA A 29 1.44 20.50 4.38
N LYS A 30 0.47 19.89 3.68
CA LYS A 30 -0.80 19.46 4.27
C LYS A 30 -0.60 18.37 5.33
N ALA A 31 0.22 17.35 5.04
CA ALA A 31 0.53 16.29 5.99
C ALA A 31 1.28 16.84 7.22
N TRP A 32 2.26 17.69 7.01
CA TRP A 32 3.03 18.37 8.04
C TRP A 32 2.14 19.13 9.03
N ARG A 33 1.33 20.09 8.54
CA ARG A 33 0.40 20.86 9.39
C ARG A 33 -0.57 19.97 10.14
N ALA A 34 -1.13 18.95 9.47
CA ALA A 34 -2.06 18.01 10.08
C ALA A 34 -1.42 17.20 11.21
N ILE A 35 -0.17 16.73 11.03
CA ILE A 35 0.56 15.97 12.06
C ILE A 35 0.88 16.83 13.26
N LEU A 36 1.31 18.09 13.05
CA LEU A 36 1.62 19.03 14.13
C LEU A 36 0.39 19.39 14.96
N ALA A 37 -0.77 19.56 14.30
CA ALA A 37 -2.02 19.92 14.95
C ALA A 37 -2.75 18.70 15.58
N CYS A 38 -2.32 17.47 15.26
CA CYS A 38 -3.03 16.27 15.67
C CYS A 38 -3.10 16.11 17.18
N ARG A 39 -4.33 16.01 17.71
CA ARG A 39 -4.61 15.88 19.15
C ARG A 39 -4.03 17.03 19.99
N THR A 40 -4.16 18.24 19.47
CA THR A 40 -3.84 19.49 20.18
C THR A 40 -5.06 20.41 20.15
N ALA A 41 -5.03 21.47 20.96
CA ALA A 41 -6.07 22.50 20.99
C ALA A 41 -6.34 23.15 19.62
N ALA A 42 -5.36 23.16 18.71
CA ALA A 42 -5.49 23.71 17.35
C ALA A 42 -6.60 23.05 16.50
N LEU A 43 -7.00 21.80 16.84
CA LEU A 43 -8.11 21.11 16.17
C LEU A 43 -9.41 21.11 16.97
N GLY A 44 -9.46 21.83 18.09
CA GLY A 44 -10.56 21.76 19.03
C GLY A 44 -10.64 20.42 19.75
N GLY A 45 -11.69 20.22 20.51
CA GLY A 45 -11.90 19.01 21.32
C GLY A 45 -13.20 19.10 22.09
N HIS A 46 -13.37 18.18 23.02
CA HIS A 46 -14.45 18.15 24.00
C HIS A 46 -13.88 17.82 25.38
N LEU A 47 -14.67 18.15 26.41
CA LEU A 47 -14.39 17.81 27.78
C LEU A 47 -15.14 16.52 28.11
N GLU A 48 -14.41 15.50 28.53
CA GLU A 48 -15.01 14.30 29.13
C GLU A 48 -15.02 14.46 30.64
N CYS A 49 -16.15 14.16 31.27
CA CYS A 49 -16.31 14.13 32.72
C CYS A 49 -16.65 12.70 33.15
N CYS A 50 -15.94 12.18 34.15
CA CYS A 50 -16.28 10.90 34.75
C CYS A 50 -17.47 11.09 35.71
N GLU A 51 -18.59 10.43 35.46
CA GLU A 51 -19.80 10.51 36.27
C GLU A 51 -19.59 9.98 37.69
N GLN A 52 -18.64 9.07 37.90
CA GLN A 52 -18.37 8.46 39.21
C GLN A 52 -17.48 9.30 40.11
N CYS A 53 -16.43 9.95 39.55
CA CYS A 53 -15.42 10.65 40.35
C CYS A 53 -15.29 12.14 40.02
N GLY A 54 -16.05 12.66 39.05
CA GLY A 54 -16.03 14.07 38.64
C GLY A 54 -14.75 14.51 37.91
N VAL A 55 -13.79 13.62 37.71
CA VAL A 55 -12.54 13.96 37.00
C VAL A 55 -12.86 14.33 35.55
N THR A 56 -12.34 15.49 35.13
CA THR A 56 -12.48 15.98 33.77
C THR A 56 -11.18 15.87 33.00
N ARG A 57 -11.27 15.57 31.69
CA ARG A 57 -10.12 15.60 30.78
C ARG A 57 -10.48 16.22 29.43
N HIS A 58 -9.54 16.98 28.86
CA HIS A 58 -9.66 17.47 27.47
C HIS A 58 -9.30 16.36 26.50
N VAL A 59 -10.21 16.07 25.55
CA VAL A 59 -10.00 15.13 24.45
C VAL A 59 -9.96 15.89 23.14
N TYR A 60 -8.76 16.13 22.64
CA TYR A 60 -8.57 16.87 21.41
C TYR A 60 -8.82 16.02 20.15
N HIS A 61 -9.36 16.67 19.11
CA HIS A 61 -9.68 16.00 17.85
C HIS A 61 -8.43 15.51 17.12
N SER A 62 -8.60 14.42 16.38
CA SER A 62 -7.56 13.84 15.54
C SER A 62 -7.53 14.49 14.15
N CYS A 63 -6.36 14.61 13.52
CA CYS A 63 -6.21 15.24 12.21
C CYS A 63 -6.74 14.37 11.04
N ARG A 64 -7.03 13.09 11.25
CA ARG A 64 -7.49 12.12 10.25
C ARG A 64 -6.57 12.03 9.01
N ASN A 65 -5.36 12.55 9.08
CA ASN A 65 -4.41 12.48 7.97
C ASN A 65 -3.83 11.07 7.87
N ARG A 66 -3.80 10.52 6.67
CA ARG A 66 -3.30 9.16 6.40
C ARG A 66 -1.82 8.94 6.73
N HIS A 67 -1.02 10.01 6.80
CA HIS A 67 0.40 9.94 7.15
C HIS A 67 0.66 10.15 8.63
N CYS A 68 -0.38 10.43 9.42
CA CYS A 68 -0.26 10.62 10.85
C CYS A 68 -0.27 9.26 11.59
N PRO A 69 0.82 8.91 12.32
CA PRO A 69 0.87 7.62 13.02
C PRO A 69 -0.17 7.48 14.14
N GLN A 70 -0.67 8.60 14.67
CA GLN A 70 -1.68 8.58 15.75
C GLN A 70 -3.11 8.32 15.24
N CYS A 71 -3.37 8.51 13.92
CA CYS A 71 -4.72 8.43 13.36
C CYS A 71 -5.04 7.08 12.71
N GLN A 72 -4.04 6.22 12.48
CA GLN A 72 -4.20 5.05 11.62
C GLN A 72 -4.96 3.89 12.28
N THR A 73 -4.92 3.74 13.59
CA THR A 73 -5.57 2.61 14.29
C THR A 73 -7.06 2.57 14.02
N ARG A 74 -7.77 3.69 14.28
CA ARG A 74 -9.23 3.76 14.04
C ARG A 74 -9.61 3.60 12.56
N ALA A 75 -8.83 4.21 11.66
CA ALA A 75 -9.05 4.06 10.22
C ALA A 75 -8.84 2.62 9.75
N LYS A 76 -7.82 1.93 10.31
CA LYS A 76 -7.57 0.52 10.08
C LYS A 76 -8.74 -0.35 10.52
N GLU A 77 -9.24 -0.15 11.73
CA GLU A 77 -10.36 -0.94 12.28
C GLU A 77 -11.63 -0.78 11.46
N ALA A 78 -11.99 0.46 11.10
CA ALA A 78 -13.14 0.73 10.24
C ALA A 78 -12.99 0.08 8.86
N TRP A 79 -11.79 0.15 8.27
CA TRP A 79 -11.50 -0.48 6.99
C TRP A 79 -11.58 -2.00 7.07
N LEU A 80 -11.01 -2.63 8.11
CA LEU A 80 -11.06 -4.08 8.34
C LEU A 80 -12.50 -4.56 8.54
N SER A 81 -13.29 -3.82 9.31
CA SER A 81 -14.72 -4.15 9.53
C SER A 81 -15.49 -4.17 8.21
N ALA A 82 -15.23 -3.20 7.32
CA ALA A 82 -15.83 -3.19 6.00
C ALA A 82 -15.37 -4.38 5.14
N ARG A 83 -14.10 -4.78 5.23
CA ARG A 83 -13.52 -5.88 4.43
C ARG A 83 -13.94 -7.28 4.92
N ARG A 84 -14.30 -7.46 6.19
CA ARG A 84 -14.77 -8.76 6.72
C ARG A 84 -15.88 -9.40 5.89
N ARG A 85 -16.75 -8.57 5.30
CA ARG A 85 -17.87 -9.03 4.47
C ARG A 85 -17.45 -9.38 3.03
N GLU A 86 -16.22 -9.11 2.66
CA GLU A 86 -15.73 -9.20 1.29
C GLU A 86 -14.69 -10.30 1.09
N VAL A 87 -14.16 -10.84 2.18
CA VAL A 87 -13.17 -11.93 2.11
C VAL A 87 -13.89 -13.22 1.79
N LEU A 88 -13.46 -13.89 0.73
CA LEU A 88 -13.98 -15.20 0.33
C LEU A 88 -13.47 -16.28 1.29
N PRO A 89 -14.22 -17.37 1.52
CA PRO A 89 -13.81 -18.49 2.37
C PRO A 89 -12.85 -19.44 1.65
N VAL A 90 -11.79 -18.89 1.08
CA VAL A 90 -10.77 -19.63 0.31
C VAL A 90 -9.38 -19.28 0.82
N PRO A 91 -8.33 -20.10 0.55
CA PRO A 91 -6.96 -19.72 0.83
C PRO A 91 -6.56 -18.46 0.06
N TYR A 92 -5.65 -17.67 0.62
CA TYR A 92 -5.12 -16.48 -0.04
C TYR A 92 -3.62 -16.52 -0.13
N PHE A 93 -3.10 -16.16 -1.29
CA PHE A 93 -1.68 -16.01 -1.55
C PHE A 93 -1.26 -14.55 -1.38
N HIS A 94 -0.10 -14.35 -0.76
CA HIS A 94 0.51 -13.04 -0.65
C HIS A 94 1.68 -12.93 -1.62
N LEU A 95 1.53 -12.07 -2.63
CA LEU A 95 2.59 -11.75 -3.58
C LEU A 95 3.10 -10.33 -3.34
N VAL A 96 4.36 -10.10 -3.69
CA VAL A 96 4.99 -8.77 -3.63
C VAL A 96 5.63 -8.48 -4.97
N PHE A 97 5.25 -7.37 -5.59
CA PHE A 97 5.81 -6.89 -6.86
C PHE A 97 6.65 -5.65 -6.59
N THR A 98 7.95 -5.69 -6.86
CA THR A 98 8.89 -4.64 -6.50
C THR A 98 9.41 -3.91 -7.75
N LEU A 99 9.41 -2.56 -7.71
CA LEU A 99 10.06 -1.75 -8.72
C LEU A 99 11.56 -1.65 -8.47
N PRO A 100 12.41 -1.76 -9.53
CA PRO A 100 13.84 -1.54 -9.44
C PRO A 100 14.19 -0.14 -8.91
N HIS A 101 15.27 -0.04 -8.14
CA HIS A 101 15.74 1.23 -7.59
C HIS A 101 16.16 2.24 -8.66
N ALA A 102 16.51 1.77 -9.87
CA ALA A 102 16.79 2.63 -11.03
C ALA A 102 15.62 3.59 -11.35
N LEU A 103 14.39 3.23 -10.98
CA LEU A 103 13.21 4.08 -11.15
C LEU A 103 13.04 5.13 -10.04
N ASN A 104 13.81 5.10 -8.96
CA ASN A 104 13.60 5.98 -7.81
C ASN A 104 13.65 7.47 -8.15
N GLY A 105 14.56 7.88 -9.06
CA GLY A 105 14.65 9.26 -9.54
C GLY A 105 13.39 9.70 -10.30
N LEU A 106 12.91 8.84 -11.18
CA LEU A 106 11.69 9.10 -11.94
C LEU A 106 10.43 9.09 -11.05
N ILE A 107 10.37 8.18 -10.08
CA ILE A 107 9.29 8.15 -9.08
C ILE A 107 9.28 9.43 -8.24
N ALA A 108 10.45 9.99 -7.91
CA ALA A 108 10.53 11.24 -7.15
C ALA A 108 9.86 12.41 -7.88
N ARG A 109 10.07 12.50 -9.20
CA ARG A 109 9.52 13.55 -10.06
C ARG A 109 8.06 13.31 -10.43
N HIS A 110 7.69 12.05 -10.72
CA HIS A 110 6.36 11.67 -11.25
C HIS A 110 5.68 10.57 -10.42
N PRO A 111 5.52 10.74 -9.09
CA PRO A 111 5.06 9.66 -8.22
C PRO A 111 3.67 9.13 -8.61
N ARG A 112 2.73 10.02 -8.97
CA ARG A 112 1.37 9.60 -9.36
C ARG A 112 1.41 8.69 -10.57
N THR A 113 2.07 9.11 -11.63
CA THR A 113 2.15 8.36 -12.90
C THR A 113 2.77 6.99 -12.68
N LEU A 114 3.92 6.93 -11.99
CA LEU A 114 4.63 5.66 -11.77
C LEU A 114 3.83 4.69 -10.88
N TYR A 115 3.11 5.20 -9.88
CA TYR A 115 2.25 4.34 -9.05
C TYR A 115 1.03 3.85 -9.83
N GLU A 116 0.40 4.69 -10.68
CA GLU A 116 -0.70 4.27 -11.54
C GLU A 116 -0.26 3.18 -12.54
N LEU A 117 0.91 3.35 -13.15
CA LEU A 117 1.50 2.33 -14.04
C LEU A 117 1.80 1.03 -13.29
N LEU A 118 2.30 1.11 -12.06
CA LEU A 118 2.58 -0.06 -11.23
C LEU A 118 1.29 -0.83 -10.92
N PHE A 119 0.23 -0.14 -10.48
CA PHE A 119 -1.06 -0.78 -10.23
C PHE A 119 -1.62 -1.44 -11.49
N ALA A 120 -1.59 -0.74 -12.63
CA ALA A 120 -2.11 -1.24 -13.90
C ALA A 120 -1.33 -2.48 -14.39
N ALA A 121 0.01 -2.44 -14.33
CA ALA A 121 0.84 -3.55 -14.75
C ALA A 121 0.63 -4.80 -13.89
N VAL A 122 0.57 -4.66 -12.56
CA VAL A 122 0.34 -5.78 -11.65
C VAL A 122 -1.08 -6.33 -11.81
N ALA A 123 -2.09 -5.48 -11.85
CA ALA A 123 -3.48 -5.92 -12.04
C ALA A 123 -3.66 -6.67 -13.36
N SER A 124 -3.12 -6.12 -14.46
CA SER A 124 -3.15 -6.78 -15.77
C SER A 124 -2.40 -8.11 -15.79
N THR A 125 -1.26 -8.21 -15.10
CA THR A 125 -0.50 -9.46 -14.98
C THR A 125 -1.31 -10.52 -14.24
N LEU A 126 -1.83 -10.18 -13.05
CA LEU A 126 -2.62 -11.13 -12.26
C LEU A 126 -3.90 -11.57 -12.97
N SER A 127 -4.59 -10.65 -13.66
CA SER A 127 -5.80 -10.97 -14.44
C SER A 127 -5.50 -11.90 -15.60
N GLU A 128 -4.41 -11.68 -16.34
CA GLU A 128 -4.00 -12.54 -17.45
C GLU A 128 -3.65 -13.96 -17.00
N PHE A 129 -2.90 -14.07 -15.87
CA PHE A 129 -2.56 -15.37 -15.31
C PHE A 129 -3.82 -16.10 -14.80
N ALA A 130 -4.74 -15.40 -14.14
CA ALA A 130 -5.98 -16.02 -13.68
C ALA A 130 -6.87 -16.48 -14.85
N ALA A 131 -6.95 -15.70 -15.94
CA ALA A 131 -7.75 -16.03 -17.11
C ALA A 131 -7.16 -17.20 -17.94
N ASN A 132 -5.87 -17.46 -17.82
CA ASN A 132 -5.21 -18.51 -18.58
C ASN A 132 -5.67 -19.90 -18.12
N PRO A 133 -6.25 -20.76 -19.05
CA PRO A 133 -6.72 -22.11 -18.69
C PRO A 133 -5.64 -23.06 -18.14
N ARG A 134 -4.36 -22.77 -18.44
CA ARG A 134 -3.24 -23.51 -17.86
C ARG A 134 -3.17 -23.40 -16.34
N TRP A 135 -3.69 -22.28 -15.76
CA TRP A 135 -3.64 -22.00 -14.35
C TRP A 135 -5.01 -22.10 -13.70
N LEU A 136 -5.89 -21.12 -13.93
CA LEU A 136 -7.20 -21.06 -13.29
C LEU A 136 -8.36 -21.00 -14.30
N GLY A 137 -8.14 -20.47 -15.51
CA GLY A 137 -9.16 -20.39 -16.57
C GLY A 137 -10.37 -19.50 -16.25
N GLY A 138 -10.20 -18.51 -15.35
CA GLY A 138 -11.31 -17.68 -14.91
C GLY A 138 -10.87 -16.33 -14.41
N THR A 139 -11.80 -15.66 -13.78
CA THR A 139 -11.63 -14.34 -13.21
C THR A 139 -11.14 -14.42 -11.78
N GLY A 140 -9.90 -13.97 -11.52
CA GLY A 140 -9.29 -13.92 -10.20
C GLY A 140 -9.75 -12.74 -9.38
N ALA A 141 -9.74 -12.89 -8.04
CA ALA A 141 -10.00 -11.81 -7.09
C ALA A 141 -8.71 -11.44 -6.32
N PHE A 142 -8.37 -10.15 -6.27
CA PHE A 142 -7.18 -9.71 -5.54
C PHE A 142 -7.30 -8.29 -5.01
N THR A 143 -6.53 -7.99 -3.97
CA THR A 143 -6.37 -6.66 -3.39
C THR A 143 -4.92 -6.24 -3.47
N LEU A 144 -4.66 -5.04 -4.00
CA LEU A 144 -3.33 -4.46 -4.13
C LEU A 144 -3.15 -3.33 -3.12
N VAL A 145 -1.99 -3.30 -2.45
CA VAL A 145 -1.64 -2.26 -1.47
C VAL A 145 -0.24 -1.73 -1.75
N LEU A 146 -0.13 -0.41 -1.97
CA LEU A 146 1.14 0.27 -2.24
C LEU A 146 1.91 0.54 -0.95
N HIS A 147 3.18 0.13 -0.95
CA HIS A 147 4.20 0.58 -0.01
C HIS A 147 5.34 1.25 -0.75
N THR A 148 5.91 2.30 -0.16
CA THR A 148 6.96 3.09 -0.79
C THR A 148 8.25 3.13 0.01
N TRP A 149 8.33 2.42 1.14
CA TRP A 149 9.42 2.49 2.13
C TRP A 149 10.04 1.15 2.50
N LYS A 150 11.32 1.20 2.87
CA LYS A 150 12.01 0.17 3.65
C LYS A 150 11.91 0.45 5.17
N GLN A 151 12.52 -0.44 5.96
CA GLN A 151 12.59 -0.29 7.41
C GLN A 151 13.37 0.97 7.85
N ASP A 152 14.35 1.41 7.07
CA ASP A 152 15.19 2.59 7.28
C ASP A 152 14.59 3.89 6.71
N LEU A 153 13.32 3.86 6.29
CA LEU A 153 12.65 4.94 5.58
C LEU A 153 13.24 5.27 4.19
N GLY A 154 14.12 4.44 3.66
CA GLY A 154 14.59 4.57 2.28
C GLY A 154 13.46 4.25 1.29
N ARG A 155 13.53 4.84 0.08
CA ARG A 155 12.54 4.59 -0.97
C ARG A 155 12.66 3.16 -1.50
N HIS A 156 11.55 2.44 -1.44
CA HIS A 156 11.42 1.08 -1.95
C HIS A 156 9.97 0.83 -2.33
N VAL A 157 9.68 1.05 -3.60
CA VAL A 157 8.31 1.00 -4.09
C VAL A 157 7.93 -0.42 -4.46
N HIS A 158 6.89 -0.94 -3.84
CA HIS A 158 6.37 -2.27 -4.10
C HIS A 158 4.87 -2.34 -3.82
N LEU A 159 4.19 -3.26 -4.51
CA LEU A 159 2.80 -3.63 -4.25
C LEU A 159 2.74 -4.95 -3.51
N HIS A 160 2.01 -4.96 -2.41
CA HIS A 160 1.50 -6.18 -1.81
C HIS A 160 0.22 -6.57 -2.53
N ALA A 161 0.18 -7.76 -3.09
CA ALA A 161 -1.01 -8.35 -3.71
C ALA A 161 -1.50 -9.50 -2.84
N LEU A 162 -2.74 -9.42 -2.38
CA LEU A 162 -3.43 -10.52 -1.72
C LEU A 162 -4.40 -11.11 -2.73
N VAL A 163 -4.13 -12.33 -3.18
CA VAL A 163 -4.81 -13.00 -4.28
C VAL A 163 -5.57 -14.21 -3.77
N ALA A 164 -6.86 -14.30 -4.06
CA ALA A 164 -7.66 -15.47 -3.72
C ALA A 164 -7.12 -16.72 -4.44
N GLY A 165 -7.10 -17.84 -3.75
CA GLY A 165 -6.57 -19.12 -4.24
C GLY A 165 -7.53 -19.83 -5.20
N GLY A 166 -8.01 -19.12 -6.22
CA GLY A 166 -8.89 -19.64 -7.23
C GLY A 166 -9.44 -18.52 -8.14
N ALA A 167 -10.34 -18.91 -9.04
CA ALA A 167 -10.98 -18.00 -9.99
C ALA A 167 -12.42 -18.42 -10.28
N LEU A 168 -13.25 -17.45 -10.66
CA LEU A 168 -14.61 -17.67 -11.11
C LEU A 168 -14.62 -17.85 -12.64
N THR A 169 -15.12 -18.98 -13.12
CA THR A 169 -15.25 -19.27 -14.55
C THR A 169 -16.37 -18.43 -15.19
N ALA A 170 -16.41 -18.42 -16.52
CA ALA A 170 -17.52 -17.79 -17.25
C ALA A 170 -18.88 -18.47 -17.00
N ALA A 171 -18.87 -19.74 -16.62
CA ALA A 171 -20.08 -20.49 -16.25
C ALA A 171 -20.57 -20.17 -14.83
N GLY A 172 -19.79 -19.44 -14.04
CA GLY A 172 -20.13 -19.10 -12.65
C GLY A 172 -19.57 -20.09 -11.60
N ASP A 173 -18.80 -21.08 -12.03
CA ASP A 173 -18.18 -22.06 -11.14
C ASP A 173 -16.87 -21.53 -10.55
N TRP A 174 -16.57 -21.94 -9.31
CA TRP A 174 -15.30 -21.62 -8.70
C TRP A 174 -14.27 -22.74 -8.98
N VAL A 175 -13.10 -22.34 -9.48
CA VAL A 175 -11.97 -23.24 -9.71
C VAL A 175 -10.89 -22.90 -8.70
N ASP A 176 -10.53 -23.87 -7.87
CA ASP A 176 -9.46 -23.73 -6.88
C ASP A 176 -8.06 -23.76 -7.51
N SER A 177 -7.13 -23.02 -6.94
CA SER A 177 -5.72 -23.15 -7.26
C SER A 177 -5.16 -24.48 -6.77
N LYS A 178 -4.07 -24.96 -7.40
CA LYS A 178 -3.35 -26.13 -6.91
C LYS A 178 -2.83 -25.89 -5.49
N ARG A 179 -2.83 -26.94 -4.66
CA ARG A 179 -2.43 -26.85 -3.25
C ARG A 179 -1.04 -26.23 -3.12
N GLY A 180 -0.90 -25.15 -2.36
CA GLY A 180 0.37 -24.48 -2.10
C GLY A 180 0.98 -23.68 -3.25
N PHE A 181 0.32 -23.63 -4.42
CA PHE A 181 0.83 -22.97 -5.61
C PHE A 181 -0.25 -22.16 -6.32
N LEU A 182 0.07 -20.93 -6.72
CA LEU A 182 -0.83 -20.08 -7.51
C LEU A 182 -0.27 -19.88 -8.92
N PHE A 183 0.87 -19.20 -9.03
CA PHE A 183 1.54 -18.89 -10.31
C PHE A 183 3.06 -18.92 -10.13
N PRO A 184 3.86 -19.27 -11.17
CA PRO A 184 5.32 -19.26 -11.09
C PRO A 184 5.87 -17.83 -10.99
N GLU A 185 6.70 -17.57 -9.98
CA GLU A 185 7.25 -16.23 -9.70
C GLU A 185 8.04 -15.67 -10.89
N TRP A 186 8.85 -16.50 -11.54
CA TRP A 186 9.65 -16.07 -12.70
C TRP A 186 8.78 -15.62 -13.88
N ALA A 187 7.67 -16.30 -14.14
CA ALA A 187 6.74 -15.94 -15.20
C ALA A 187 6.00 -14.64 -14.87
N LEU A 188 5.53 -14.50 -13.61
CA LEU A 188 4.95 -13.24 -13.12
C LEU A 188 5.94 -12.08 -13.26
N SER A 189 7.21 -12.30 -12.87
CA SER A 189 8.27 -11.28 -12.98
C SER A 189 8.49 -10.81 -14.42
N THR A 190 8.60 -11.76 -15.35
CA THR A 190 8.84 -11.47 -16.77
C THR A 190 7.68 -10.68 -17.39
N VAL A 191 6.44 -11.15 -17.19
CA VAL A 191 5.24 -10.49 -17.73
C VAL A 191 5.02 -9.12 -17.09
N PHE A 192 5.16 -9.02 -15.77
CA PHE A 192 5.05 -7.75 -15.05
C PHE A 192 6.07 -6.72 -15.56
N ARG A 193 7.35 -7.10 -15.69
CA ARG A 193 8.41 -6.24 -16.24
C ARG A 193 8.03 -5.74 -17.64
N GLY A 194 7.66 -6.65 -18.54
CA GLY A 194 7.28 -6.31 -19.91
C GLY A 194 6.13 -5.31 -19.97
N LYS A 195 5.04 -5.57 -19.23
CA LYS A 195 3.87 -4.69 -19.16
C LYS A 195 4.21 -3.32 -18.57
N PHE A 196 4.95 -3.29 -17.48
CA PHE A 196 5.34 -2.02 -16.84
C PHE A 196 6.22 -1.17 -17.77
N VAL A 197 7.26 -1.76 -18.39
CA VAL A 197 8.16 -1.02 -19.27
C VAL A 197 7.45 -0.55 -20.53
N ALA A 198 6.56 -1.36 -21.12
CA ALA A 198 5.74 -0.94 -22.25
C ALA A 198 4.81 0.24 -21.89
N ALA A 199 4.15 0.18 -20.73
CA ALA A 199 3.30 1.27 -20.26
C ALA A 199 4.12 2.53 -19.91
N LEU A 200 5.33 2.38 -19.40
CA LEU A 200 6.25 3.49 -19.14
C LEU A 200 6.72 4.16 -20.45
N GLU A 201 7.01 3.37 -21.49
CA GLU A 201 7.32 3.88 -22.83
C GLU A 201 6.16 4.69 -23.40
N GLN A 202 4.93 4.16 -23.31
CA GLN A 202 3.72 4.88 -23.73
C GLN A 202 3.54 6.20 -22.95
N ALA A 203 3.75 6.18 -21.63
CA ALA A 203 3.65 7.40 -20.81
C ALA A 203 4.70 8.45 -21.19
N ARG A 204 5.90 8.03 -21.62
CA ARG A 204 6.97 8.90 -22.12
C ARG A 204 6.60 9.55 -23.44
N THR A 205 5.98 8.82 -24.35
CA THR A 205 5.64 9.31 -25.70
C THR A 205 4.31 10.10 -25.72
N HIS A 206 3.36 9.76 -24.85
CA HIS A 206 1.98 10.28 -24.86
C HIS A 206 1.70 11.24 -23.69
N ALA A 207 2.45 12.32 -23.55
CA ALA A 207 2.17 13.49 -22.71
C ALA A 207 2.40 13.37 -21.18
N ARG A 208 2.26 12.21 -20.53
CA ARG A 208 2.38 12.15 -19.03
C ARG A 208 3.79 12.39 -18.51
N LEU A 209 4.83 11.97 -19.25
CA LEU A 209 6.26 12.15 -18.92
C LEU A 209 7.01 12.90 -20.02
N ARG A 210 6.32 13.38 -21.06
CA ARG A 210 6.92 14.01 -22.24
C ARG A 210 7.75 15.25 -21.92
N GLU A 211 7.32 16.01 -20.90
CA GLU A 211 7.94 17.26 -20.50
C GLU A 211 9.07 17.07 -19.47
N ASP A 212 9.42 15.84 -19.09
CA ASP A 212 10.54 15.59 -18.18
C ASP A 212 11.86 15.76 -18.91
N ALA A 213 12.48 16.93 -18.77
CA ALA A 213 13.78 17.25 -19.38
C ALA A 213 14.91 16.27 -19.01
N ALA A 214 14.77 15.55 -17.89
CA ALA A 214 15.73 14.52 -17.49
C ALA A 214 15.54 13.18 -18.24
N LEU A 215 14.42 12.99 -18.97
CA LEU A 215 14.16 11.81 -19.79
C LEU A 215 14.56 12.02 -21.26
N THR A 216 15.77 12.47 -21.50
CA THR A 216 16.33 12.53 -22.88
C THR A 216 16.31 11.15 -23.53
N HIS A 217 16.42 11.09 -24.85
CA HIS A 217 16.47 9.82 -25.59
C HIS A 217 17.62 8.91 -25.10
N THR A 218 18.78 9.49 -24.79
CA THR A 218 19.93 8.74 -24.26
C THR A 218 19.66 8.23 -22.84
N ALA A 219 19.17 9.09 -21.94
CA ALA A 219 18.82 8.70 -20.58
C ALA A 219 17.72 7.61 -20.55
N TRP A 220 16.76 7.69 -21.45
CA TRP A 220 15.73 6.67 -21.60
C TRP A 220 16.31 5.32 -22.04
N ARG A 221 17.21 5.30 -23.05
CA ARG A 221 17.86 4.05 -23.49
C ARG A 221 18.67 3.42 -22.36
N GLN A 222 19.42 4.22 -21.61
CA GLN A 222 20.18 3.76 -20.45
C GLN A 222 19.27 3.19 -19.36
N LEU A 223 18.20 3.90 -19.00
CA LEU A 223 17.22 3.43 -18.04
C LEU A 223 16.57 2.12 -18.49
N LYS A 224 16.10 2.06 -19.75
CA LYS A 224 15.49 0.84 -20.32
C LYS A 224 16.45 -0.35 -20.28
N HIS A 225 17.70 -0.15 -20.61
CA HIS A 225 18.73 -1.18 -20.49
C HIS A 225 18.86 -1.67 -19.05
N GLN A 226 18.98 -0.75 -18.06
CA GLN A 226 19.06 -1.10 -16.65
C GLN A 226 17.82 -1.88 -16.15
N LEU A 227 16.64 -1.60 -16.68
CA LEU A 227 15.41 -2.30 -16.32
C LEU A 227 15.35 -3.74 -16.84
N TYR A 228 16.18 -4.10 -17.84
CA TYR A 228 16.24 -5.45 -18.41
C TYR A 228 17.46 -6.26 -17.99
N ILE A 229 18.50 -5.66 -17.40
CA ILE A 229 19.73 -6.38 -16.97
C ILE A 229 19.41 -7.45 -15.91
N HIS A 230 18.49 -7.13 -14.99
CA HIS A 230 18.15 -8.03 -13.89
C HIS A 230 16.66 -8.39 -13.91
N ASP A 231 16.36 -9.58 -13.41
CA ASP A 231 14.98 -9.96 -13.15
C ASP A 231 14.37 -9.10 -12.04
N TRP A 232 13.11 -8.77 -12.22
CA TRP A 232 12.39 -8.00 -11.21
C TRP A 232 11.92 -8.91 -10.09
N VAL A 233 11.98 -8.41 -8.87
CA VAL A 233 11.59 -9.19 -7.70
C VAL A 233 10.07 -9.32 -7.64
N VAL A 234 9.60 -10.53 -7.90
CA VAL A 234 8.26 -10.98 -7.52
C VAL A 234 8.43 -12.09 -6.52
N TYR A 235 7.79 -11.98 -5.39
CA TYR A 235 7.90 -12.95 -4.30
C TYR A 235 6.51 -13.43 -3.90
N ALA A 236 6.32 -14.75 -3.79
CA ALA A 236 5.08 -15.37 -3.32
C ALA A 236 5.30 -16.07 -1.99
N LYS A 237 4.43 -15.82 -1.03
CA LYS A 237 4.40 -16.56 0.24
C LYS A 237 3.41 -17.70 0.18
N GLN A 238 3.67 -18.71 1.00
CA GLN A 238 2.72 -19.78 1.31
C GLN A 238 1.33 -19.19 1.62
N PRO A 239 0.27 -19.88 1.23
CA PRO A 239 -1.08 -19.37 1.40
C PRO A 239 -1.40 -19.11 2.88
N LEU A 240 -2.13 -18.04 3.12
CA LEU A 240 -2.69 -17.71 4.42
C LEU A 240 -3.92 -18.57 4.66
N GLY A 241 -3.98 -19.24 5.81
CA GLY A 241 -5.05 -20.16 6.16
C GLY A 241 -6.31 -19.43 6.66
N GLY A 242 -7.19 -19.00 5.77
CA GLY A 242 -8.53 -18.53 6.10
C GLY A 242 -8.69 -17.03 6.32
N ALA A 243 -9.96 -16.60 6.34
CA ALA A 243 -10.37 -15.19 6.32
C ALA A 243 -9.82 -14.33 7.48
N ALA A 244 -9.71 -14.89 8.68
CA ALA A 244 -9.21 -14.16 9.85
C ALA A 244 -7.74 -13.76 9.69
N GLN A 245 -6.89 -14.68 9.23
CA GLN A 245 -5.46 -14.41 8.99
C GLN A 245 -5.26 -13.41 7.84
N VAL A 246 -6.08 -13.50 6.80
CA VAL A 246 -6.10 -12.57 5.68
C VAL A 246 -6.42 -11.15 6.15
N LEU A 247 -7.44 -10.99 6.99
CA LEU A 247 -7.85 -9.69 7.53
C LEU A 247 -6.77 -9.11 8.46
N GLU A 248 -6.20 -9.92 9.34
CA GLU A 248 -5.09 -9.49 10.18
C GLU A 248 -3.90 -9.03 9.33
N TYR A 249 -3.57 -9.80 8.31
CA TYR A 249 -2.52 -9.48 7.37
C TYR A 249 -2.79 -8.16 6.63
N LEU A 250 -3.97 -8.01 6.03
CA LEU A 250 -4.41 -6.77 5.38
C LEU A 250 -4.33 -5.57 6.31
N GLY A 251 -4.77 -5.74 7.56
CA GLY A 251 -4.74 -4.69 8.55
C GLY A 251 -3.33 -4.21 8.90
N ARG A 252 -2.32 -5.07 8.76
CA ARG A 252 -0.92 -4.70 8.97
C ARG A 252 -0.37 -3.82 7.85
N TYR A 253 -0.91 -3.92 6.62
CA TYR A 253 -0.34 -3.29 5.43
C TYR A 253 -1.15 -2.11 4.90
N THR A 254 -2.49 -2.14 4.94
CA THR A 254 -3.35 -1.14 4.29
C THR A 254 -3.33 0.24 4.95
N HIS A 255 -3.19 0.28 6.28
CA HIS A 255 -3.13 1.52 7.07
C HIS A 255 -1.76 1.75 7.69
N ARG A 256 -0.74 1.10 7.14
CA ARG A 256 0.62 1.32 7.60
C ARG A 256 1.15 2.64 7.07
N VAL A 257 1.64 3.48 7.97
CA VAL A 257 2.43 4.66 7.64
C VAL A 257 3.91 4.27 7.56
N ALA A 258 4.71 5.06 6.88
CA ALA A 258 6.14 4.81 6.75
C ALA A 258 6.83 4.62 8.12
N ILE A 259 6.36 5.32 9.16
CA ILE A 259 6.85 5.22 10.53
C ILE A 259 5.70 5.18 11.53
N SER A 260 5.76 4.32 12.55
CA SER A 260 4.92 4.39 13.75
C SER A 260 5.71 5.03 14.89
N ASN A 261 5.02 5.73 15.79
CA ASN A 261 5.67 6.35 16.96
C ASN A 261 6.42 5.33 17.83
N GLU A 262 5.96 4.08 17.90
CA GLU A 262 6.61 3.00 18.65
C GLU A 262 7.99 2.61 18.10
N ARG A 263 8.26 2.93 16.83
CA ARG A 263 9.57 2.72 16.21
C ARG A 263 10.57 3.82 16.53
N ILE A 264 10.10 4.98 16.97
CA ILE A 264 10.93 6.09 17.42
C ILE A 264 11.36 5.79 18.86
N LEU A 265 12.65 5.52 19.04
CA LEU A 265 13.21 5.15 20.35
C LEU A 265 13.58 6.37 21.19
N GLY A 266 13.91 7.48 20.54
CA GLY A 266 14.26 8.75 21.17
C GLY A 266 14.84 9.76 20.23
N ILE A 267 14.95 10.99 20.71
CA ILE A 267 15.55 12.14 20.02
C ILE A 267 16.68 12.64 20.89
N ASN A 268 17.94 12.50 20.45
CA ASN A 268 19.14 12.91 21.20
C ASN A 268 20.09 13.65 20.27
N ASP A 269 20.72 14.71 20.75
CA ASP A 269 21.86 15.40 20.14
C ASP A 269 21.74 15.58 18.61
N GLY A 270 20.63 16.14 18.17
CA GLY A 270 20.39 16.37 16.74
C GLY A 270 20.00 15.13 15.93
N THR A 271 19.92 13.96 16.54
CA THR A 271 19.60 12.69 15.87
C THR A 271 18.30 12.06 16.36
N VAL A 272 17.67 11.29 15.47
CA VAL A 272 16.49 10.45 15.76
C VAL A 272 16.92 8.99 15.74
N ALA A 273 16.69 8.29 16.85
CA ALA A 273 16.95 6.86 16.97
C ALA A 273 15.71 6.05 16.59
N LEU A 274 15.85 5.14 15.63
CA LEU A 274 14.78 4.31 15.09
C LEU A 274 15.04 2.83 15.32
N ARG A 275 13.99 2.09 15.65
CA ARG A 275 14.02 0.63 15.62
C ARG A 275 13.79 0.15 14.18
N VAL A 276 14.77 -0.56 13.62
CA VAL A 276 14.71 -1.18 12.30
C VAL A 276 14.89 -2.69 12.40
N ARG A 277 14.37 -3.43 11.41
CA ARG A 277 14.64 -4.86 11.23
C ARG A 277 15.55 -5.04 10.02
N VAL A 278 16.60 -5.84 10.19
CA VAL A 278 17.55 -6.16 9.11
C VAL A 278 17.17 -7.54 8.55
N ASN A 279 16.56 -7.56 7.36
CA ASN A 279 16.09 -8.81 6.76
C ASN A 279 17.23 -9.77 6.42
N ALA A 280 18.39 -9.26 6.00
CA ALA A 280 19.59 -10.05 5.73
C ALA A 280 20.13 -10.81 6.96
N GLU A 281 19.73 -10.41 8.17
CA GLU A 281 20.12 -11.01 9.43
C GLU A 281 18.94 -11.73 10.14
N GLY A 282 18.04 -12.35 9.36
CA GLY A 282 16.91 -13.06 9.91
C GLY A 282 15.88 -12.16 10.64
N GLY A 283 15.84 -10.87 10.30
CA GLY A 283 14.90 -9.91 10.90
C GLY A 283 15.32 -9.39 12.28
N LYS A 284 16.59 -9.48 12.64
CA LYS A 284 17.13 -8.92 13.90
C LYS A 284 16.81 -7.42 14.02
N LYS A 285 16.44 -7.00 15.21
CA LYS A 285 16.17 -5.60 15.52
C LYS A 285 17.47 -4.86 15.75
N ARG A 286 17.65 -3.73 15.07
CA ARG A 286 18.77 -2.79 15.28
C ARG A 286 18.25 -1.38 15.49
N THR A 287 19.10 -0.54 16.08
CA THR A 287 18.86 0.90 16.20
C THR A 287 19.59 1.62 15.08
N LEU A 288 18.83 2.31 14.23
CA LEU A 288 19.34 3.24 13.24
C LEU A 288 19.26 4.66 13.82
N ARG A 289 20.32 5.45 13.72
CA ARG A 289 20.34 6.87 14.06
C ARG A 289 20.44 7.69 12.81
N LEU A 290 19.55 8.67 12.64
CA LEU A 290 19.51 9.59 11.51
C LEU A 290 19.58 11.03 12.03
N PRO A 291 20.29 11.95 11.38
CA PRO A 291 20.09 13.38 11.58
C PRO A 291 18.62 13.75 11.48
N GLY A 292 18.13 14.69 12.31
CA GLY A 292 16.71 15.01 12.34
C GLY A 292 16.15 15.50 11.01
N THR A 293 16.93 16.29 10.26
CA THR A 293 16.56 16.78 8.91
C THR A 293 16.51 15.65 7.89
N GLU A 294 17.46 14.72 7.93
CA GLU A 294 17.47 13.53 7.07
C GLU A 294 16.27 12.61 7.37
N PHE A 295 15.91 12.44 8.65
CA PHE A 295 14.70 11.71 9.01
C PHE A 295 13.46 12.35 8.37
N ILE A 296 13.33 13.68 8.44
CA ILE A 296 12.21 14.43 7.85
C ILE A 296 12.18 14.22 6.33
N GLU A 297 13.30 14.35 5.65
CA GLU A 297 13.41 14.15 4.21
C GLU A 297 12.96 12.74 3.82
N ARG A 298 13.50 11.70 4.50
CA ARG A 298 13.12 10.31 4.26
C ARG A 298 11.64 10.06 4.54
N PHE A 299 11.05 10.67 5.56
CA PHE A 299 9.62 10.55 5.84
C PHE A 299 8.76 11.21 4.75
N LEU A 300 9.10 12.44 4.35
CA LEU A 300 8.29 13.21 3.39
C LEU A 300 8.24 12.61 2.00
N GLN A 301 9.28 11.88 1.57
CA GLN A 301 9.26 11.19 0.28
C GLN A 301 8.17 10.10 0.18
N HIS A 302 7.56 9.70 1.30
CA HIS A 302 6.47 8.72 1.37
C HIS A 302 5.08 9.37 1.46
N VAL A 303 5.01 10.70 1.46
CA VAL A 303 3.74 11.41 1.37
C VAL A 303 3.17 11.25 -0.03
N LEU A 304 2.05 10.55 -0.12
CA LEU A 304 1.43 10.20 -1.40
C LEU A 304 0.80 11.43 -2.08
N PRO A 305 0.72 11.44 -3.42
CA PRO A 305 0.05 12.49 -4.18
C PRO A 305 -1.40 12.71 -3.71
N ARG A 306 -1.87 13.97 -3.81
CA ARG A 306 -3.23 14.35 -3.41
C ARG A 306 -4.27 13.46 -4.10
N GLY A 307 -5.20 12.88 -3.33
CA GLY A 307 -6.27 12.03 -3.86
C GLY A 307 -5.83 10.64 -4.31
N PHE A 308 -4.54 10.30 -4.22
CA PHE A 308 -4.07 8.96 -4.56
C PHE A 308 -4.55 7.94 -3.52
N LYS A 309 -5.15 6.83 -3.99
CA LYS A 309 -5.59 5.73 -3.14
C LYS A 309 -4.52 4.63 -3.14
N PRO A 310 -3.90 4.29 -1.99
CA PRO A 310 -2.81 3.31 -1.93
C PRO A 310 -3.30 1.86 -1.94
N ALA A 311 -4.60 1.62 -1.94
CA ALA A 311 -5.17 0.29 -2.01
C ALA A 311 -6.28 0.24 -3.06
N CYS A 312 -6.28 -0.82 -3.86
CA CYS A 312 -7.28 -1.13 -4.87
C CYS A 312 -7.68 -2.60 -4.72
N ALA A 313 -8.97 -2.88 -4.73
CA ALA A 313 -9.50 -4.24 -4.85
C ALA A 313 -10.03 -4.40 -6.28
N CYS A 314 -9.57 -5.44 -6.97
CA CYS A 314 -10.12 -5.85 -8.26
C CYS A 314 -11.13 -6.97 -8.01
N ARG A 315 -12.35 -6.73 -8.43
CA ARG A 315 -13.43 -7.74 -8.53
C ARG A 315 -13.96 -7.66 -9.93
N THR A 316 -14.12 -8.77 -10.55
CA THR A 316 -14.88 -8.87 -11.78
C THR A 316 -16.27 -9.32 -11.41
N GLN A 317 -17.27 -8.52 -11.76
CA GLN A 317 -18.65 -8.99 -11.91
C GLN A 317 -18.80 -9.50 -13.33
N THR A 318 -19.54 -10.58 -13.47
CA THR A 318 -20.03 -11.09 -14.73
C THR A 318 -20.67 -9.95 -15.53
N GLY A 319 -20.02 -9.53 -16.63
CA GLY A 319 -20.63 -8.66 -17.63
C GLY A 319 -19.98 -7.31 -17.89
N ALA A 320 -19.02 -6.83 -17.11
CA ALA A 320 -18.26 -5.62 -17.47
C ALA A 320 -16.87 -5.66 -16.88
N SER A 321 -15.86 -5.68 -17.72
CA SER A 321 -14.47 -5.46 -17.36
C SER A 321 -14.30 -4.04 -16.84
N VAL A 322 -14.39 -3.84 -15.53
CA VAL A 322 -14.01 -2.58 -14.90
C VAL A 322 -12.70 -2.78 -14.21
N ILE A 323 -11.62 -2.65 -14.96
CA ILE A 323 -10.35 -2.24 -14.40
C ILE A 323 -10.57 -0.81 -13.94
N THR A 324 -11.01 -0.61 -12.72
CA THR A 324 -10.98 0.71 -12.13
C THR A 324 -9.54 0.97 -11.74
N ALA A 325 -8.76 1.41 -12.74
CA ALA A 325 -7.54 2.14 -12.46
C ALA A 325 -7.88 3.16 -11.38
N CYS A 326 -7.00 3.35 -10.43
CA CYS A 326 -7.11 4.34 -9.37
C CYS A 326 -7.04 5.78 -9.94
N SER A 327 -7.84 6.08 -10.96
CA SER A 327 -8.11 7.42 -11.46
C SER A 327 -9.34 7.94 -10.73
N ALA A 328 -9.20 9.13 -10.17
CA ALA A 328 -10.24 9.83 -9.45
C ALA A 328 -11.51 9.98 -10.29
N GLN A 329 -12.49 9.12 -10.09
CA GLN A 329 -13.87 9.38 -10.44
C GLN A 329 -14.77 8.97 -9.27
N ARG A 330 -15.54 9.93 -8.82
CA ARG A 330 -16.63 9.76 -7.87
C ARG A 330 -17.65 8.83 -8.49
N THR A 331 -17.83 7.65 -7.93
CA THR A 331 -19.07 6.89 -8.08
C THR A 331 -19.28 6.00 -6.87
N GLY A 332 -20.53 5.90 -6.50
CA GLY A 332 -21.07 5.38 -5.26
C GLY A 332 -20.68 3.95 -4.88
N ALA A 333 -20.92 3.65 -3.64
CA ALA A 333 -20.71 2.35 -3.04
C ALA A 333 -21.45 1.26 -3.85
N LEU A 334 -20.67 0.37 -4.46
CA LEU A 334 -21.19 -0.87 -5.02
C LEU A 334 -21.52 -1.83 -3.87
N VAL A 335 -22.80 -2.02 -3.64
CA VAL A 335 -23.33 -3.02 -2.69
C VAL A 335 -23.19 -4.40 -3.32
N TRP A 336 -22.39 -5.24 -2.69
CA TRP A 336 -22.25 -6.64 -3.07
C TRP A 336 -23.49 -7.43 -2.58
N ARG A 337 -24.21 -8.07 -3.50
CA ARG A 337 -25.19 -9.10 -3.13
C ARG A 337 -24.47 -10.46 -3.15
N GLN A 338 -24.50 -11.18 -2.03
CA GLN A 338 -24.05 -12.57 -1.98
C GLN A 338 -24.89 -13.40 -2.97
N PRO A 339 -24.28 -14.32 -3.74
CA PRO A 339 -25.06 -15.38 -4.36
C PRO A 339 -25.68 -16.21 -3.23
N VAL A 340 -26.98 -16.36 -3.29
CA VAL A 340 -27.73 -17.27 -2.40
C VAL A 340 -27.22 -18.67 -2.68
N ALA A 341 -26.71 -19.35 -1.65
CA ALA A 341 -26.36 -20.75 -1.74
C ALA A 341 -27.59 -21.52 -2.25
N PRO A 342 -27.46 -22.46 -3.21
CA PRO A 342 -28.58 -23.29 -3.61
C PRO A 342 -29.07 -24.04 -2.38
N SER A 343 -30.35 -23.92 -2.09
CA SER A 343 -31.01 -24.66 -1.02
C SER A 343 -30.88 -26.15 -1.30
N MET A 344 -30.19 -26.89 -0.43
CA MET A 344 -30.20 -28.33 -0.43
C MET A 344 -31.65 -28.79 -0.12
N HIS A 345 -32.35 -29.24 -1.12
CA HIS A 345 -33.55 -30.00 -0.92
C HIS A 345 -33.20 -31.35 -0.28
N PRO A 346 -33.85 -31.76 0.80
CA PRO A 346 -33.65 -33.09 1.35
C PRO A 346 -34.17 -34.14 0.35
N SER A 347 -33.31 -35.06 -0.01
CA SER A 347 -33.63 -36.23 -0.82
C SER A 347 -34.73 -37.06 -0.12
N ARG A 348 -35.89 -37.22 -0.80
CA ARG A 348 -36.93 -38.17 -0.40
C ARG A 348 -36.35 -39.59 -0.56
N SER A 349 -36.38 -40.36 0.52
CA SER A 349 -36.16 -41.80 0.53
C SER A 349 -37.25 -42.51 -0.28
N PRO A 350 -36.91 -43.52 -1.11
CA PRO A 350 -37.95 -44.37 -1.70
C PRO A 350 -38.44 -45.40 -0.67
N ARG A 351 -39.74 -45.63 -0.71
CA ARG A 351 -40.41 -46.79 -0.08
C ARG A 351 -40.20 -48.00 -0.93
#